data_afa88a711cc89cb560ae0a2d4610887e
#
_entry.id   afa88a711cc89cb560ae0a2d4610887e
#
_cell.length_a   1.000
_cell.length_b   1.000
_cell.length_c   1.000
_cell.angle_alpha   90.00
_cell.angle_beta   90.00
_cell.angle_gamma   90.00
#
_symmetry.space_group_name_H-M   'P 1'
#
loop_
_entity.id
_entity.type
_entity.pdbx_description
1 polymer ?
#
loop_
_entity_poly.entity_id
_entity_poly.type
_entity_poly.pdbx_seq_one_letter_code
_entity_poly.pdbx_strand_id
1 'polypeptide(L)'
;MEIDHPATGGAKARGVAGAGMARDNLVLVPIDLAHHPLSAALEQTPWKTARSVVVAEGLLMYLPTEAVRGLFTALHDQTGPGSRVVFTWLPEEGGRMKLDPVTRTGIAAVGEPVRFSMAPEALGPFLEELGWRLLPQVDLRQRYLAGGPLADEPITEMEAFSVAERISG
;
A
#
# COMPACT_ATOMS: atom_id res chain seq x y z
N MET A 1 -14.47 -0.95 -1.14
CA MET A 1 -13.90 -2.07 -1.93
C MET A 1 -12.61 -2.49 -1.27
N GLU A 2 -12.34 -3.74 -1.25
CA GLU A 2 -11.08 -4.31 -0.77
C GLU A 2 -10.55 -5.31 -1.80
N ILE A 3 -9.25 -5.21 -2.07
CA ILE A 3 -8.53 -6.02 -3.06
C ILE A 3 -7.44 -6.77 -2.32
N ASP A 4 -7.39 -8.08 -2.48
CA ASP A 4 -6.46 -8.94 -1.75
C ASP A 4 -6.04 -10.14 -2.62
N HIS A 5 -4.91 -10.75 -2.29
CA HIS A 5 -4.46 -11.95 -2.98
C HIS A 5 -5.49 -13.08 -2.84
N PRO A 6 -5.73 -13.90 -3.88
CA PRO A 6 -6.76 -14.93 -3.86
C PRO A 6 -6.65 -15.92 -2.69
N ALA A 7 -5.43 -16.23 -2.25
CA ALA A 7 -5.20 -17.16 -1.13
C ALA A 7 -5.75 -16.62 0.20
N THR A 8 -5.63 -15.31 0.46
CA THR A 8 -6.09 -14.63 1.68
C THR A 8 -7.51 -14.11 1.53
N GLY A 9 -7.88 -13.58 0.37
CA GLY A 9 -9.20 -13.04 0.08
C GLY A 9 -10.34 -14.03 0.31
N GLY A 10 -10.13 -15.31 -0.04
CA GLY A 10 -11.12 -16.37 0.22
C GLY A 10 -11.33 -16.66 1.72
N ALA A 11 -10.26 -16.64 2.51
CA ALA A 11 -10.34 -16.80 3.97
C ALA A 11 -11.06 -15.61 4.60
N LYS A 12 -10.74 -14.41 4.14
CA LYS A 12 -11.37 -13.17 4.59
C LYS A 12 -12.86 -13.11 4.27
N ALA A 13 -13.25 -13.47 3.06
CA ALA A 13 -14.67 -13.54 2.68
C ALA A 13 -15.47 -14.47 3.60
N ARG A 14 -14.93 -15.64 3.92
CA ARG A 14 -15.56 -16.58 4.89
C ARG A 14 -15.62 -15.97 6.29
N GLY A 15 -14.55 -15.30 6.74
CA GLY A 15 -14.51 -14.64 8.05
C GLY A 15 -15.55 -13.53 8.16
N VAL A 16 -15.65 -12.67 7.16
CA VAL A 16 -16.66 -11.58 7.09
C VAL A 16 -18.06 -12.13 7.12
N ALA A 17 -18.36 -13.17 6.34
CA ALA A 17 -19.67 -13.82 6.32
C ALA A 17 -19.98 -14.50 7.67
N GLY A 18 -19.03 -15.26 8.22
CA GLY A 18 -19.19 -15.97 9.50
C GLY A 18 -19.38 -15.04 10.69
N ALA A 19 -18.76 -13.86 10.68
CA ALA A 19 -18.94 -12.83 11.70
C ALA A 19 -20.21 -11.98 11.53
N GLY A 20 -21.00 -12.19 10.48
CA GLY A 20 -22.16 -11.35 10.17
C GLY A 20 -21.80 -9.91 9.79
N MET A 21 -20.56 -9.68 9.30
CA MET A 21 -20.04 -8.36 8.97
C MET A 21 -20.18 -8.01 7.48
N ALA A 22 -20.83 -8.87 6.69
CA ALA A 22 -21.15 -8.55 5.30
C ALA A 22 -22.01 -7.28 5.21
N ARG A 23 -21.70 -6.42 4.24
CA ARG A 23 -22.38 -5.13 4.00
C ARG A 23 -22.54 -4.94 2.50
N ASP A 24 -23.61 -4.30 2.08
CA ASP A 24 -23.89 -4.04 0.65
C ASP A 24 -22.82 -3.12 0.00
N ASN A 25 -22.13 -2.32 0.81
CA ASN A 25 -21.05 -1.45 0.36
C ASN A 25 -19.64 -2.08 0.45
N LEU A 26 -19.53 -3.33 0.90
CA LEU A 26 -18.28 -4.09 0.94
C LEU A 26 -18.16 -4.98 -0.30
N VAL A 27 -17.23 -4.66 -1.18
CA VAL A 27 -16.87 -5.46 -2.35
C VAL A 27 -15.49 -6.05 -2.12
N LEU A 28 -15.38 -7.37 -2.07
CA LEU A 28 -14.12 -8.11 -1.93
C LEU A 28 -13.71 -8.63 -3.31
N VAL A 29 -12.50 -8.28 -3.76
CA VAL A 29 -11.97 -8.64 -5.08
C VAL A 29 -10.68 -9.42 -4.92
N PRO A 30 -10.69 -10.74 -5.16
CA PRO A 30 -9.49 -11.56 -5.13
C PRO A 30 -8.70 -11.38 -6.43
N ILE A 31 -7.49 -10.80 -6.35
CA ILE A 31 -6.56 -10.67 -7.48
C ILE A 31 -5.12 -10.70 -6.99
N ASP A 32 -4.25 -11.32 -7.76
CA ASP A 32 -2.79 -11.27 -7.55
C ASP A 32 -2.21 -10.07 -8.33
N LEU A 33 -1.98 -8.96 -7.63
CA LEU A 33 -1.44 -7.73 -8.19
C LEU A 33 0.02 -7.83 -8.66
N ALA A 34 0.72 -8.90 -8.32
CA ALA A 34 2.06 -9.15 -8.86
C ALA A 34 2.02 -9.65 -10.32
N HIS A 35 0.88 -10.22 -10.75
CA HIS A 35 0.72 -10.85 -12.05
C HIS A 35 -0.42 -10.26 -12.89
N HIS A 36 -1.34 -9.53 -12.28
CA HIS A 36 -2.52 -8.97 -12.95
C HIS A 36 -2.66 -7.46 -12.64
N PRO A 37 -2.99 -6.63 -13.63
CA PRO A 37 -3.18 -5.21 -13.41
C PRO A 37 -4.44 -4.94 -12.58
N LEU A 38 -4.39 -3.91 -11.76
CA LEU A 38 -5.54 -3.45 -10.95
C LEU A 38 -6.77 -3.13 -11.81
N SER A 39 -6.58 -2.58 -13.01
CA SER A 39 -7.67 -2.26 -13.96
C SER A 39 -8.55 -3.48 -14.24
N ALA A 40 -7.96 -4.65 -14.45
CA ALA A 40 -8.70 -5.90 -14.70
C ALA A 40 -9.60 -6.30 -13.50
N ALA A 41 -9.19 -5.99 -12.27
CA ALA A 41 -10.02 -6.19 -11.10
C ALA A 41 -11.19 -5.21 -11.05
N LEU A 42 -10.93 -3.93 -11.34
CA LEU A 42 -11.93 -2.88 -11.26
C LEU A 42 -13.03 -3.02 -12.33
N GLU A 43 -12.67 -3.46 -13.55
CA GLU A 43 -13.63 -3.72 -14.64
C GLU A 43 -14.74 -4.71 -14.27
N GLN A 44 -14.47 -5.63 -13.35
CA GLN A 44 -15.42 -6.66 -12.89
C GLN A 44 -16.26 -6.21 -11.69
N THR A 45 -16.17 -4.93 -11.31
CA THR A 45 -16.81 -4.40 -10.11
C THR A 45 -17.70 -3.21 -10.44
N PRO A 46 -18.60 -2.80 -9.54
CA PRO A 46 -19.38 -1.57 -9.71
C PRO A 46 -18.56 -0.29 -9.45
N TRP A 47 -17.22 -0.37 -9.53
CA TRP A 47 -16.33 0.77 -9.34
C TRP A 47 -16.66 1.90 -10.33
N LYS A 48 -16.70 3.11 -9.82
CA LYS A 48 -16.85 4.32 -10.63
C LYS A 48 -15.76 5.29 -10.28
N THR A 49 -15.17 5.93 -11.28
CA THR A 49 -14.16 6.96 -11.09
C THR A 49 -14.73 8.11 -10.25
N ALA A 50 -14.19 8.28 -9.06
CA ALA A 50 -14.56 9.32 -8.12
C ALA A 50 -13.37 9.70 -7.24
N ARG A 51 -13.47 10.82 -6.54
CA ARG A 51 -12.51 11.16 -5.50
C ARG A 51 -12.52 10.09 -4.43
N SER A 52 -11.36 9.47 -4.20
CA SER A 52 -11.21 8.26 -3.38
C SER A 52 -10.05 8.38 -2.40
N VAL A 53 -10.13 7.62 -1.33
CA VAL A 53 -8.98 7.32 -0.46
C VAL A 53 -8.68 5.84 -0.62
N VAL A 54 -7.45 5.54 -0.98
CA VAL A 54 -6.93 4.18 -1.12
C VAL A 54 -5.94 3.93 0.00
N VAL A 55 -5.98 2.75 0.60
CA VAL A 55 -4.99 2.31 1.60
C VAL A 55 -4.28 1.08 1.05
N ALA A 56 -2.95 1.15 0.99
CA ALA A 56 -2.06 0.10 0.51
C ALA A 56 -0.97 -0.18 1.57
N GLU A 57 -1.40 -0.66 2.72
CA GLU A 57 -0.53 -1.01 3.84
C GLU A 57 -0.01 -2.44 3.69
N GLY A 58 1.30 -2.66 3.93
CA GLY A 58 1.94 -3.97 3.85
C GLY A 58 1.89 -4.60 2.46
N LEU A 59 1.74 -3.82 1.38
CA LEU A 59 1.54 -4.34 0.03
C LEU A 59 2.75 -4.11 -0.88
N LEU A 60 3.25 -2.88 -0.96
CA LEU A 60 4.19 -2.50 -2.03
C LEU A 60 5.48 -3.31 -1.99
N MET A 61 5.95 -3.65 -0.79
CA MET A 61 7.19 -4.38 -0.61
C MET A 61 7.19 -5.77 -1.26
N TYR A 62 6.04 -6.37 -1.48
CA TYR A 62 5.90 -7.69 -2.09
C TYR A 62 5.73 -7.65 -3.61
N LEU A 63 5.50 -6.47 -4.18
CA LEU A 63 5.29 -6.29 -5.62
C LEU A 63 6.59 -5.99 -6.35
N PRO A 64 6.81 -6.51 -7.56
CA PRO A 64 7.85 -6.02 -8.45
C PRO A 64 7.68 -4.52 -8.74
N THR A 65 8.77 -3.80 -8.98
CA THR A 65 8.73 -2.34 -9.27
C THR A 65 7.75 -1.98 -10.39
N GLU A 66 7.68 -2.79 -11.44
CA GLU A 66 6.74 -2.56 -12.55
C GLU A 66 5.29 -2.76 -12.13
N ALA A 67 5.01 -3.69 -11.21
CA ALA A 67 3.66 -3.85 -10.66
C ALA A 67 3.28 -2.66 -9.77
N VAL A 68 4.22 -2.11 -9.00
CA VAL A 68 4.00 -0.87 -8.24
C VAL A 68 3.71 0.31 -9.17
N ARG A 69 4.48 0.47 -10.27
CA ARG A 69 4.19 1.47 -11.31
C ARG A 69 2.78 1.28 -11.88
N GLY A 70 2.45 0.07 -12.30
CA GLY A 70 1.14 -0.27 -12.83
C GLY A 70 0.00 -0.01 -11.86
N LEU A 71 0.20 -0.27 -10.56
CA LEU A 71 -0.75 0.02 -9.50
C LEU A 71 -1.04 1.52 -9.40
N PHE A 72 -0.02 2.37 -9.28
CA PHE A 72 -0.19 3.81 -9.17
C PHE A 72 -0.77 4.42 -10.46
N THR A 73 -0.37 3.94 -11.64
CA THR A 73 -0.96 4.35 -12.91
C THR A 73 -2.46 4.01 -12.97
N ALA A 74 -2.82 2.77 -12.64
CA ALA A 74 -4.22 2.36 -12.64
C ALA A 74 -5.06 3.13 -11.60
N LEU A 75 -4.50 3.40 -10.42
CA LEU A 75 -5.17 4.22 -9.41
C LEU A 75 -5.35 5.67 -9.90
N HIS A 76 -4.36 6.23 -10.61
CA HIS A 76 -4.49 7.55 -11.21
C HIS A 76 -5.64 7.58 -12.22
N ASP A 77 -5.73 6.61 -13.13
CA ASP A 77 -6.74 6.57 -14.19
C ASP A 77 -8.15 6.29 -13.64
N GLN A 78 -8.23 5.51 -12.57
CA GLN A 78 -9.48 5.01 -12.01
C GLN A 78 -10.02 5.84 -10.84
N THR A 79 -9.33 6.89 -10.41
CA THR A 79 -9.80 7.77 -9.33
C THR A 79 -9.94 9.21 -9.82
N GLY A 80 -10.69 10.03 -9.09
CA GLY A 80 -10.88 11.44 -9.42
C GLY A 80 -9.76 12.34 -8.88
N PRO A 81 -9.66 13.61 -9.37
CA PRO A 81 -8.72 14.59 -8.83
C PRO A 81 -8.85 14.79 -7.31
N GLY A 82 -7.73 14.99 -6.62
CA GLY A 82 -7.67 15.12 -5.17
C GLY A 82 -7.88 13.81 -4.41
N SER A 83 -7.87 12.66 -5.12
CA SER A 83 -7.79 11.34 -4.49
C SER A 83 -6.46 11.17 -3.79
N ARG A 84 -6.44 10.34 -2.75
CA ARG A 84 -5.23 10.07 -1.96
C ARG A 84 -4.97 8.59 -1.86
N VAL A 85 -3.69 8.24 -1.90
CA VAL A 85 -3.19 6.91 -1.56
C VAL A 85 -2.37 7.02 -0.28
N VAL A 86 -2.77 6.26 0.74
CA VAL A 86 -2.00 6.05 1.97
C VAL A 86 -1.31 4.70 1.82
N PHE A 87 0.00 4.65 1.95
CA PHE A 87 0.73 3.41 1.70
C PHE A 87 1.95 3.28 2.61
N THR A 88 2.39 2.03 2.80
CA THR A 88 3.66 1.71 3.41
C THR A 88 4.65 1.21 2.37
N TRP A 89 5.92 1.46 2.62
CA TRP A 89 7.01 1.06 1.75
C TRP A 89 8.32 0.92 2.56
N LEU A 90 9.31 0.25 1.99
CA LEU A 90 10.60 0.04 2.65
C LEU A 90 11.62 1.06 2.16
N PRO A 91 12.07 1.99 3.03
CA PRO A 91 13.13 2.91 2.70
C PRO A 91 14.48 2.21 2.62
N GLU A 92 15.32 2.66 1.68
CA GLU A 92 16.72 2.28 1.57
C GLU A 92 17.60 3.32 2.26
N GLU A 93 18.66 2.86 2.89
CA GLU A 93 19.73 3.70 3.43
C GLU A 93 21.06 3.23 2.88
N GLY A 94 21.79 4.14 2.20
CA GLY A 94 23.06 3.80 1.54
C GLY A 94 22.90 2.71 0.47
N GLY A 95 21.74 2.66 -0.23
CA GLY A 95 21.47 1.66 -1.27
C GLY A 95 21.14 0.25 -0.73
N ARG A 96 20.77 0.15 0.53
CA ARG A 96 20.37 -1.11 1.18
C ARG A 96 19.07 -0.93 1.95
N MET A 97 18.18 -1.93 1.87
CA MET A 97 16.99 -1.97 2.70
C MET A 97 17.34 -1.93 4.19
N LYS A 98 16.61 -1.18 4.98
CA LYS A 98 16.67 -1.14 6.46
C LYS A 98 16.15 -2.43 7.12
N LEU A 99 16.22 -3.56 6.46
CA LEU A 99 15.87 -4.86 7.04
C LEU A 99 17.12 -5.54 7.57
N ASP A 100 17.09 -5.93 8.83
CA ASP A 100 18.12 -6.78 9.37
C ASP A 100 18.13 -8.16 8.65
N PRO A 101 19.28 -8.83 8.56
CA PRO A 101 19.41 -10.08 7.80
C PRO A 101 18.50 -11.22 8.29
N VAL A 102 18.16 -11.24 9.58
CA VAL A 102 17.31 -12.30 10.18
C VAL A 102 15.88 -12.11 9.73
N THR A 103 15.35 -10.89 9.85
CA THR A 103 14.01 -10.52 9.38
C THR A 103 13.86 -10.77 7.88
N ARG A 104 14.84 -10.36 7.06
CA ARG A 104 14.84 -10.60 5.62
C ARG A 104 14.80 -12.10 5.29
N THR A 105 15.58 -12.91 5.99
CA THR A 105 15.59 -14.38 5.79
C THR A 105 14.28 -15.01 6.24
N GLY A 106 13.70 -14.54 7.35
CA GLY A 106 12.41 -15.01 7.85
C GLY A 106 11.27 -14.73 6.86
N ILE A 107 11.19 -13.52 6.31
CA ILE A 107 10.20 -13.14 5.32
C ILE A 107 10.36 -13.97 4.04
N ALA A 108 11.58 -14.17 3.56
CA ALA A 108 11.85 -15.00 2.40
C ALA A 108 11.49 -16.49 2.63
N ALA A 109 11.67 -16.99 3.84
CA ALA A 109 11.37 -18.38 4.19
C ALA A 109 9.86 -18.69 4.20
N VAL A 110 9.00 -17.70 4.43
CA VAL A 110 7.54 -17.83 4.32
C VAL A 110 7.01 -17.61 2.89
N GLY A 111 7.90 -17.46 1.91
CA GLY A 111 7.53 -17.35 0.50
C GLY A 111 7.11 -15.92 0.05
N GLU A 112 7.39 -14.92 0.86
CA GLU A 112 7.06 -13.52 0.60
C GLU A 112 8.33 -12.65 0.46
N PRO A 113 9.16 -12.86 -0.58
CA PRO A 113 10.39 -12.09 -0.72
C PRO A 113 10.10 -10.61 -0.94
N VAL A 114 10.85 -9.75 -0.25
CA VAL A 114 10.81 -8.30 -0.52
C VAL A 114 11.33 -8.04 -1.92
N ARG A 115 10.53 -7.32 -2.72
CA ARG A 115 10.79 -7.02 -4.14
C ARG A 115 10.86 -5.54 -4.45
N PHE A 116 10.30 -4.69 -3.58
CA PHE A 116 10.28 -3.25 -3.75
C PHE A 116 10.82 -2.55 -2.50
N SER A 117 11.83 -1.74 -2.71
CA SER A 117 12.35 -0.76 -1.78
C SER A 117 12.90 0.42 -2.58
N MET A 118 13.07 1.56 -1.95
CA MET A 118 13.51 2.77 -2.65
C MET A 118 14.25 3.72 -1.70
N ALA A 119 15.19 4.49 -2.22
CA ALA A 119 15.77 5.60 -1.49
C ALA A 119 14.72 6.69 -1.21
N PRO A 120 14.64 7.26 0.00
CA PRO A 120 13.62 8.25 0.35
C PRO A 120 13.53 9.43 -0.62
N GLU A 121 14.67 9.90 -1.09
CA GLU A 121 14.77 11.00 -2.05
C GLU A 121 14.23 10.66 -3.45
N ALA A 122 14.15 9.38 -3.80
CA ALA A 122 13.64 8.92 -5.09
C ALA A 122 12.11 8.76 -5.12
N LEU A 123 11.47 8.64 -3.96
CA LEU A 123 10.03 8.36 -3.88
C LEU A 123 9.18 9.48 -4.49
N GLY A 124 9.52 10.74 -4.19
CA GLY A 124 8.79 11.91 -4.74
C GLY A 124 8.83 11.92 -6.27
N PRO A 125 10.00 11.97 -6.90
CA PRO A 125 10.14 11.88 -8.36
C PRO A 125 9.43 10.67 -8.98
N PHE A 126 9.56 9.49 -8.37
CA PHE A 126 8.88 8.27 -8.83
C PHE A 126 7.36 8.44 -8.88
N LEU A 127 6.76 9.04 -7.85
CA LEU A 127 5.32 9.27 -7.79
C LEU A 127 4.87 10.36 -8.76
N GLU A 128 5.66 11.43 -8.92
CA GLU A 128 5.36 12.52 -9.86
C GLU A 128 5.29 12.04 -11.31
N GLU A 129 6.18 11.14 -11.72
CA GLU A 129 6.11 10.48 -13.04
C GLU A 129 4.79 9.75 -13.27
N LEU A 130 4.12 9.31 -12.21
CA LEU A 130 2.87 8.54 -12.24
C LEU A 130 1.62 9.42 -11.96
N GLY A 131 1.80 10.75 -11.92
CA GLY A 131 0.72 11.70 -11.70
C GLY A 131 0.32 11.88 -10.24
N TRP A 132 1.20 11.55 -9.30
CA TRP A 132 0.97 11.67 -7.86
C TRP A 132 1.98 12.63 -7.23
N ARG A 133 1.51 13.46 -6.31
CA ARG A 133 2.36 14.33 -5.49
C ARG A 133 2.50 13.72 -4.11
N LEU A 134 3.73 13.44 -3.68
CA LEU A 134 4.02 13.05 -2.31
C LEU A 134 3.69 14.22 -1.36
N LEU A 135 2.87 13.96 -0.36
CA LEU A 135 2.56 14.95 0.66
C LEU A 135 3.63 14.97 1.76
N PRO A 136 3.81 16.11 2.44
CA PRO A 136 4.75 16.18 3.56
C PRO A 136 4.51 15.06 4.57
N GLN A 137 5.57 14.38 4.93
CA GLN A 137 5.51 13.33 5.94
C GLN A 137 5.28 13.95 7.32
N VAL A 138 4.49 13.26 8.13
CA VAL A 138 4.26 13.62 9.53
C VAL A 138 5.03 12.64 10.39
N ASP A 139 5.82 13.16 11.31
CA ASP A 139 6.39 12.35 12.38
C ASP A 139 5.24 11.81 13.25
N LEU A 140 4.91 10.54 13.06
CA LEU A 140 3.83 9.87 13.76
C LEU A 140 4.10 9.78 15.26
N ARG A 141 5.38 9.57 15.65
CA ARG A 141 5.77 9.55 17.06
C ARG A 141 5.49 10.91 17.69
N GLN A 142 5.98 11.99 17.11
CA GLN A 142 5.77 13.32 17.63
C GLN A 142 4.29 13.70 17.69
N ARG A 143 3.51 13.32 16.70
CA ARG A 143 2.11 13.74 16.60
C ARG A 143 1.14 12.91 17.43
N TYR A 144 1.33 11.61 17.53
CA TYR A 144 0.34 10.70 18.10
C TYR A 144 0.81 9.97 19.36
N LEU A 145 2.12 9.84 19.56
CA LEU A 145 2.67 9.09 20.69
C LEU A 145 3.26 9.99 21.77
N ALA A 146 3.73 11.20 21.42
CA ALA A 146 4.34 12.11 22.36
C ALA A 146 3.36 12.45 23.51
N GLY A 147 3.79 12.18 24.75
CA GLY A 147 2.98 12.41 25.95
C GLY A 147 1.88 11.38 26.23
N GLY A 148 1.74 10.36 25.39
CA GLY A 148 0.81 9.26 25.60
C GLY A 148 1.45 8.05 26.29
N PRO A 149 0.67 7.00 26.59
CA PRO A 149 1.15 5.78 27.27
C PRO A 149 2.16 4.98 26.43
N LEU A 150 2.26 5.25 25.13
CA LEU A 150 3.18 4.59 24.20
C LEU A 150 4.36 5.48 23.79
N ALA A 151 4.57 6.62 24.45
CA ALA A 151 5.62 7.58 24.08
C ALA A 151 7.04 6.98 24.12
N ASP A 152 7.28 6.08 25.05
CA ASP A 152 8.58 5.44 25.29
C ASP A 152 8.69 4.04 24.64
N GLU A 153 7.64 3.56 23.99
CA GLU A 153 7.68 2.26 23.32
C GLU A 153 8.59 2.30 22.09
N PRO A 154 9.40 1.25 21.86
CA PRO A 154 10.21 1.16 20.66
C PRO A 154 9.30 1.01 19.43
N ILE A 155 9.43 1.94 18.49
CA ILE A 155 8.77 1.81 17.18
C ILE A 155 9.73 1.14 16.22
N THR A 156 9.27 0.12 15.54
CA THR A 156 10.03 -0.49 14.45
C THR A 156 9.97 0.44 13.22
N GLU A 157 11.11 1.01 12.84
CA GLU A 157 11.24 1.92 11.69
C GLU A 157 11.52 1.16 10.37
N MET A 158 11.02 -0.06 10.24
CA MET A 158 11.25 -0.85 9.02
C MET A 158 10.44 -0.34 7.84
N GLU A 159 9.20 0.08 8.09
CA GLU A 159 8.30 0.61 7.08
C GLU A 159 8.09 2.11 7.29
N ALA A 160 8.08 2.84 6.20
CA ALA A 160 7.67 4.23 6.19
C ALA A 160 6.23 4.37 5.71
N PHE A 161 5.44 5.21 6.39
CA PHE A 161 4.12 5.63 5.93
C PHE A 161 4.24 6.86 5.05
N SER A 162 3.53 6.85 3.95
CA SER A 162 3.47 7.99 3.05
C SER A 162 2.05 8.21 2.53
N VAL A 163 1.77 9.45 2.17
CA VAL A 163 0.52 9.84 1.52
C VAL A 163 0.86 10.53 0.20
N ALA A 164 0.26 10.07 -0.87
CA ALA A 164 0.32 10.76 -2.15
C ALA A 164 -1.08 11.26 -2.56
N GLU A 165 -1.12 12.43 -3.18
CA GLU A 165 -2.34 13.04 -3.70
C GLU A 165 -2.27 13.07 -5.22
N ARG A 166 -3.36 12.66 -5.88
CA ARG A 166 -3.49 12.71 -7.34
C ARG A 166 -3.39 14.13 -7.84
N ILE A 167 -2.43 14.38 -8.73
CA ILE A 167 -2.25 15.68 -9.39
C ILE A 167 -3.41 15.86 -10.38
N SER A 168 -4.01 17.06 -10.37
CA SER A 168 -4.96 17.45 -11.41
C SER A 168 -4.15 17.75 -12.68
N GLY A 169 -4.39 17.00 -13.74
CA GLY A 169 -3.91 17.32 -15.08
C GLY A 169 -4.73 18.46 -15.68
#